data_d88047c4282c1003f2743083b4381bb6
#
_entry.id   d88047c4282c1003f2743083b4381bb6
#
_cell.length_a   1.000
_cell.length_b   1.000
_cell.length_c   1.000
_cell.angle_alpha   90.00
_cell.angle_beta   90.00
_cell.angle_gamma   90.00
#
_symmetry.space_group_name_H-M   'P 1'
#
loop_
_entity.id
_entity.type
_entity.pdbx_description
1 polymer ?
#
loop_
_entity_poly.entity_id
_entity_poly.type
_entity_poly.pdbx_seq_one_letter_code
_entity_poly.pdbx_strand_id
1 'polypeptide(L)'
;MRDSGKGWMTAEYAMLPGSVTGRKRRETLKKDGRSVEIQRLIGRALRAVVDMEGFPGITLHMDCDVLQADGGTRCASITGAMVAVHDAFQALAAKNKLSHWPLRDWVAAVSVGVVDETVLLDLDYEEDFAAQVDMNIV
;
A
#
# COMPACT_ATOMS: atom_id res chain seq x y z
N MET A 1 -8.34 -21.67 2.20
CA MET A 1 -8.40 -20.49 3.08
C MET A 1 -9.84 -20.02 3.41
N ARG A 2 -10.87 -20.51 2.71
CA ARG A 2 -12.28 -20.15 3.04
C ARG A 2 -12.82 -20.77 4.36
N ASP A 3 -12.12 -21.72 4.95
CA ASP A 3 -12.57 -22.47 6.14
C ASP A 3 -11.94 -22.04 7.47
N SER A 4 -11.14 -20.98 7.50
CA SER A 4 -10.46 -20.58 8.75
C SER A 4 -11.34 -19.76 9.71
N GLY A 5 -12.55 -19.35 9.30
CA GLY A 5 -13.41 -18.47 10.08
C GLY A 5 -12.87 -17.05 10.28
N LYS A 6 -11.78 -16.69 9.61
CA LYS A 6 -11.13 -15.37 9.69
C LYS A 6 -11.38 -14.56 8.42
N GLY A 7 -11.24 -13.26 8.52
CA GLY A 7 -11.14 -12.37 7.35
C GLY A 7 -9.82 -12.54 6.60
N TRP A 8 -9.72 -11.93 5.44
CA TRP A 8 -8.50 -11.90 4.66
C TRP A 8 -8.27 -10.54 4.01
N MET A 9 -7.01 -10.18 3.80
CA MET A 9 -6.62 -8.95 3.11
C MET A 9 -5.59 -9.24 2.04
N THR A 10 -5.77 -8.68 0.85
CA THR A 10 -4.81 -8.72 -0.24
C THR A 10 -4.68 -7.34 -0.88
N ALA A 11 -3.53 -7.04 -1.45
CA ALA A 11 -3.29 -5.77 -2.13
C ALA A 11 -2.82 -6.01 -3.56
N GLU A 12 -3.21 -5.12 -4.45
CA GLU A 12 -2.67 -4.97 -5.78
C GLU A 12 -2.05 -3.58 -5.94
N TYR A 13 -1.06 -3.48 -6.80
CA TYR A 13 -0.39 -2.23 -7.12
C TYR A 13 -0.20 -2.14 -8.62
N ALA A 14 -0.55 -1.01 -9.20
CA ALA A 14 -0.31 -0.73 -10.59
C ALA A 14 0.02 0.76 -10.83
N MET A 15 0.94 1.02 -11.73
CA MET A 15 1.14 2.36 -12.28
C MET A 15 0.33 2.49 -13.56
N LEU A 16 -0.62 3.44 -13.60
CA LEU A 16 -1.39 3.69 -14.81
C LEU A 16 -0.49 4.18 -15.94
N PRO A 17 -0.83 3.92 -17.21
CA PRO A 17 0.01 4.31 -18.34
C PRO A 17 0.38 5.79 -18.38
N GLY A 18 -0.52 6.67 -17.94
CA GLY A 18 -0.31 8.11 -17.88
C GLY A 18 0.32 8.63 -16.58
N SER A 19 0.70 7.75 -15.65
CA SER A 19 1.24 8.15 -14.34
C SER A 19 2.67 8.71 -14.42
N VAL A 20 3.38 8.51 -15.51
CA VAL A 20 4.76 8.95 -15.73
C VAL A 20 4.91 9.70 -17.04
N THR A 21 5.90 10.60 -17.12
CA THR A 21 6.33 11.22 -18.36
C THR A 21 6.84 10.14 -19.31
N GLY A 22 6.39 10.08 -20.55
CA GLY A 22 6.81 9.07 -21.53
C GLY A 22 5.95 7.80 -21.56
N ARG A 23 4.86 7.76 -20.81
CA ARG A 23 3.82 6.71 -20.84
C ARG A 23 4.31 5.27 -20.61
N LYS A 24 4.04 4.71 -19.45
CA LYS A 24 4.31 3.30 -19.14
C LYS A 24 3.34 2.37 -19.90
N ARG A 25 3.84 1.20 -20.33
CA ARG A 25 2.98 0.16 -20.88
C ARG A 25 2.09 -0.42 -19.79
N ARG A 26 0.79 -0.63 -20.07
CA ARG A 26 -0.12 -1.28 -19.14
C ARG A 26 0.29 -2.73 -18.90
N GLU A 27 0.40 -3.11 -17.64
CA GLU A 27 0.54 -4.52 -17.27
C GLU A 27 -0.81 -5.24 -17.47
N THR A 28 -0.77 -6.41 -18.08
CA THR A 28 -1.98 -7.19 -18.37
C THR A 28 -1.87 -8.59 -17.76
N LEU A 29 -1.42 -9.58 -18.55
CA LEU A 29 -1.34 -10.97 -18.10
C LEU A 29 -0.13 -11.26 -17.21
N LYS A 30 0.93 -10.50 -17.34
CA LYS A 30 2.15 -10.66 -16.56
C LYS A 30 2.49 -9.36 -15.86
N LYS A 31 2.44 -9.39 -14.52
CA LYS A 31 2.90 -8.29 -13.66
C LYS A 31 4.43 -8.26 -13.67
N ASP A 32 5.02 -7.07 -13.61
CA ASP A 32 6.46 -6.95 -13.43
C ASP A 32 6.88 -7.28 -11.98
N GLY A 33 8.17 -7.54 -11.77
CA GLY A 33 8.69 -7.89 -10.46
C GLY A 33 8.51 -6.78 -9.43
N ARG A 34 8.57 -5.51 -9.86
CA ARG A 34 8.34 -4.33 -9.02
C ARG A 34 6.90 -4.27 -8.51
N SER A 35 5.91 -4.45 -9.38
CA SER A 35 4.50 -4.45 -8.98
C SER A 35 4.19 -5.58 -8.00
N VAL A 36 4.77 -6.78 -8.23
CA VAL A 36 4.62 -7.92 -7.32
C VAL A 36 5.28 -7.66 -5.96
N GLU A 37 6.46 -7.06 -5.94
CA GLU A 37 7.17 -6.69 -4.70
C GLU A 37 6.33 -5.70 -3.89
N ILE A 38 5.88 -4.61 -4.53
CA ILE A 38 5.14 -3.53 -3.86
C ILE A 38 3.79 -4.02 -3.31
N GLN A 39 3.02 -4.78 -4.08
CA GLN A 39 1.75 -5.33 -3.58
C GLN A 39 1.96 -6.22 -2.34
N ARG A 40 3.06 -6.97 -2.28
CA ARG A 40 3.40 -7.78 -1.10
C ARG A 40 3.78 -6.93 0.11
N LEU A 41 4.50 -5.83 -0.14
CA LEU A 41 4.88 -4.86 0.90
C LEU A 41 3.63 -4.22 1.51
N ILE A 42 2.73 -3.66 0.68
CA ILE A 42 1.46 -3.07 1.11
C ILE A 42 0.66 -4.08 1.96
N GLY A 43 0.45 -5.28 1.43
CA GLY A 43 -0.32 -6.29 2.13
C GLY A 43 0.30 -6.71 3.47
N ARG A 44 1.63 -6.76 3.60
CA ARG A 44 2.30 -7.07 4.87
C ARG A 44 2.16 -5.92 5.87
N ALA A 45 2.38 -4.68 5.44
CA ALA A 45 2.24 -3.50 6.28
C ALA A 45 0.84 -3.42 6.91
N LEU A 46 -0.20 -3.52 6.09
CA LEU A 46 -1.60 -3.47 6.57
C LEU A 46 -1.95 -4.65 7.48
N ARG A 47 -1.52 -5.87 7.16
CA ARG A 47 -1.80 -7.04 8.01
C ARG A 47 -1.09 -7.01 9.36
N ALA A 48 -0.04 -6.23 9.53
CA ALA A 48 0.62 -6.08 10.83
C ALA A 48 -0.27 -5.34 11.85
N VAL A 49 -1.12 -4.44 11.38
CA VAL A 49 -1.98 -3.58 12.24
C VAL A 49 -3.46 -3.99 12.23
N VAL A 50 -3.83 -5.04 11.51
CA VAL A 50 -5.23 -5.49 11.37
C VAL A 50 -5.44 -6.86 11.99
N ASP A 51 -6.49 -6.97 12.81
CA ASP A 51 -6.96 -8.24 13.34
C ASP A 51 -7.94 -8.92 12.36
N MET A 52 -7.49 -10.03 11.77
CA MET A 52 -8.31 -10.79 10.81
C MET A 52 -9.53 -11.47 11.44
N GLU A 53 -9.60 -11.59 12.76
CA GLU A 53 -10.75 -12.19 13.46
C GLU A 53 -11.92 -11.18 13.59
N GLY A 54 -11.64 -9.88 13.42
CA GLY A 54 -12.64 -8.83 13.52
C GLY A 54 -13.66 -8.79 12.38
N PHE A 55 -13.37 -9.42 11.22
CA PHE A 55 -14.24 -9.42 10.02
C PHE A 55 -14.32 -10.79 9.35
N PRO A 56 -14.80 -11.81 10.06
CA PRO A 56 -14.78 -13.20 9.59
C PRO A 56 -15.57 -13.37 8.28
N GLY A 57 -15.02 -14.20 7.38
CA GLY A 57 -15.65 -14.51 6.09
C GLY A 57 -15.62 -13.38 5.05
N ILE A 58 -15.00 -12.24 5.35
CA ILE A 58 -14.85 -11.11 4.45
C ILE A 58 -13.42 -11.07 3.89
N THR A 59 -13.28 -10.80 2.60
CA THR A 59 -12.00 -10.49 1.99
C THR A 59 -11.98 -9.01 1.57
N LEU A 60 -10.96 -8.29 2.01
CA LEU A 60 -10.67 -6.93 1.55
C LEU A 60 -9.63 -6.99 0.43
N HIS A 61 -9.94 -6.38 -0.70
CA HIS A 61 -9.02 -6.15 -1.81
C HIS A 61 -8.66 -4.66 -1.82
N MET A 62 -7.37 -4.35 -1.70
CA MET A 62 -6.84 -2.99 -1.80
C MET A 62 -6.20 -2.82 -3.17
N ASP A 63 -6.82 -2.01 -4.01
CA ASP A 63 -6.32 -1.70 -5.35
C ASP A 63 -5.63 -0.33 -5.30
N CYS A 64 -4.31 -0.33 -5.44
CA CYS A 64 -3.48 0.87 -5.37
C CYS A 64 -3.05 1.27 -6.78
N ASP A 65 -3.84 2.14 -7.42
CA ASP A 65 -3.55 2.68 -8.74
C ASP A 65 -2.83 4.03 -8.63
N VAL A 66 -1.59 4.07 -9.12
CA VAL A 66 -0.82 5.31 -9.20
C VAL A 66 -1.30 6.12 -10.40
N LEU A 67 -1.95 7.26 -10.13
CA LEU A 67 -2.47 8.20 -11.13
C LEU A 67 -1.37 9.12 -11.64
N GLN A 68 -0.54 9.62 -10.74
CA GLN A 68 0.64 10.44 -11.00
C GLN A 68 1.77 9.93 -10.12
N ALA A 69 2.87 9.52 -10.74
CA ALA A 69 4.05 9.04 -10.04
C ALA A 69 5.05 10.17 -9.80
N ASP A 70 5.69 10.08 -8.65
CA ASP A 70 6.85 10.83 -8.22
C ASP A 70 7.74 9.90 -7.40
N GLY A 71 8.63 10.38 -6.56
CA GLY A 71 9.28 9.57 -5.52
C GLY A 71 8.26 8.95 -4.55
N GLY A 72 8.63 7.86 -3.88
CA GLY A 72 7.85 7.31 -2.76
C GLY A 72 6.48 6.69 -3.10
N THR A 73 6.22 6.23 -4.33
CA THR A 73 4.90 5.64 -4.68
C THR A 73 4.53 4.42 -3.83
N ARG A 74 5.51 3.67 -3.30
CA ARG A 74 5.29 2.58 -2.32
C ARG A 74 4.70 3.11 -1.02
N CYS A 75 5.29 4.18 -0.52
CA CYS A 75 4.91 4.82 0.74
C CYS A 75 3.52 5.45 0.64
N ALA A 76 3.25 6.19 -0.44
CA ALA A 76 1.94 6.75 -0.72
C ALA A 76 0.86 5.66 -0.80
N SER A 77 1.17 4.51 -1.44
CA SER A 77 0.24 3.38 -1.52
C SER A 77 -0.07 2.76 -0.16
N ILE A 78 0.93 2.58 0.72
CA ILE A 78 0.71 2.05 2.08
C ILE A 78 -0.17 3.00 2.89
N THR A 79 0.18 4.29 2.90
CA THR A 79 -0.54 5.31 3.68
C THR A 79 -1.96 5.50 3.15
N GLY A 80 -2.14 5.59 1.83
CA GLY A 80 -3.47 5.71 1.22
C GLY A 80 -4.35 4.47 1.44
N ALA A 81 -3.76 3.27 1.31
CA ALA A 81 -4.48 2.02 1.59
C ALA A 81 -4.89 1.89 3.06
N MET A 82 -4.10 2.41 4.01
CA MET A 82 -4.47 2.44 5.43
C MET A 82 -5.75 3.26 5.67
N VAL A 83 -5.85 4.44 5.05
CA VAL A 83 -7.06 5.28 5.13
C VAL A 83 -8.26 4.54 4.53
N ALA A 84 -8.11 3.95 3.35
CA ALA A 84 -9.18 3.22 2.69
C ALA A 84 -9.65 2.00 3.50
N VAL A 85 -8.74 1.29 4.16
CA VAL A 85 -9.07 0.15 5.06
C VAL A 85 -9.85 0.62 6.27
N HIS A 86 -9.44 1.74 6.88
CA HIS A 86 -10.20 2.34 7.99
C HIS A 86 -11.65 2.66 7.57
N ASP A 87 -11.82 3.34 6.43
CA ASP A 87 -13.15 3.71 5.92
C ASP A 87 -13.99 2.47 5.57
N ALA A 88 -13.36 1.43 5.01
CA ALA A 88 -14.03 0.16 4.75
C ALA A 88 -14.52 -0.49 6.05
N PHE A 89 -13.72 -0.49 7.12
CA PHE A 89 -14.17 -1.01 8.41
C PHE A 89 -15.27 -0.16 9.04
N GLN A 90 -15.24 1.16 8.91
CA GLN A 90 -16.36 2.00 9.33
C GLN A 90 -17.66 1.64 8.59
N ALA A 91 -17.59 1.46 7.28
CA ALA A 91 -18.73 1.05 6.47
C ALA A 91 -19.26 -0.35 6.84
N LEU A 92 -18.37 -1.29 7.18
CA LEU A 92 -18.75 -2.63 7.65
C LEU A 92 -19.36 -2.59 9.06
N ALA A 93 -18.83 -1.76 9.95
CA ALA A 93 -19.37 -1.55 11.29
C ALA A 93 -20.80 -1.00 11.24
N ALA A 94 -21.04 0.00 10.39
CA ALA A 94 -22.39 0.56 10.17
C ALA A 94 -23.40 -0.47 9.66
N LYS A 95 -22.94 -1.56 9.04
CA LYS A 95 -23.76 -2.68 8.56
C LYS A 95 -23.80 -3.88 9.53
N ASN A 96 -23.25 -3.73 10.74
CA ASN A 96 -23.10 -4.80 11.76
C ASN A 96 -22.41 -6.06 11.19
N LYS A 97 -21.37 -5.89 10.36
CA LYS A 97 -20.62 -6.99 9.72
C LYS A 97 -19.27 -7.27 10.37
N LEU A 98 -18.94 -6.60 11.45
CA LEU A 98 -17.73 -6.82 12.23
C LEU A 98 -18.04 -7.58 13.51
N SER A 99 -17.16 -8.50 13.91
CA SER A 99 -17.23 -9.14 15.23
C SER A 99 -16.74 -8.18 16.33
N HIS A 100 -15.71 -7.41 16.02
CA HIS A 100 -15.17 -6.32 16.83
C HIS A 100 -14.41 -5.37 15.92
N TRP A 101 -13.94 -4.21 16.43
CA TRP A 101 -13.15 -3.28 15.64
C TRP A 101 -11.78 -3.89 15.26
N PRO A 102 -11.46 -4.04 13.96
CA PRO A 102 -10.29 -4.82 13.55
C PRO A 102 -8.96 -4.08 13.58
N LEU A 103 -8.95 -2.74 13.54
CA LEU A 103 -7.70 -1.98 13.56
C LEU A 103 -7.11 -1.95 14.97
N ARG A 104 -5.86 -2.41 15.09
CA ARG A 104 -5.07 -2.36 16.31
C ARG A 104 -4.27 -1.07 16.42
N ASP A 105 -3.81 -0.56 15.27
CA ASP A 105 -2.99 0.64 15.19
C ASP A 105 -3.07 1.25 13.80
N TRP A 106 -2.41 2.39 13.60
CA TRP A 106 -2.24 3.05 12.30
C TRP A 106 -0.87 2.69 11.72
N VAL A 107 -0.81 2.59 10.39
CA VAL A 107 0.44 2.47 9.65
C VAL A 107 0.54 3.58 8.61
N ALA A 108 1.70 4.18 8.51
CA ALA A 108 2.06 5.12 7.47
C ALA A 108 3.46 4.78 6.96
N ALA A 109 3.82 5.28 5.80
CA ALA A 109 5.14 5.08 5.24
C ALA A 109 5.66 6.37 4.60
N VAL A 110 6.99 6.53 4.61
CA VAL A 110 7.70 7.66 4.01
C VAL A 110 8.99 7.17 3.36
N SER A 111 9.37 7.76 2.23
CA SER A 111 10.68 7.58 1.62
C SER A 111 11.72 8.48 2.29
N VAL A 112 12.92 7.97 2.47
CA VAL A 112 14.06 8.74 3.02
C VAL A 112 15.31 8.37 2.24
N GLY A 113 16.25 9.28 2.16
CA GLY A 113 17.52 9.00 1.46
C GLY A 113 18.62 9.95 1.83
N VAL A 114 19.77 9.70 1.22
CA VAL A 114 20.96 10.57 1.32
C VAL A 114 21.28 11.09 -0.07
N VAL A 115 21.19 12.39 -0.26
CA VAL A 115 21.52 13.10 -1.49
C VAL A 115 22.59 14.15 -1.15
N ASP A 116 23.73 14.12 -1.83
CA ASP A 116 24.85 15.03 -1.59
C ASP A 116 25.20 15.18 -0.09
N GLU A 117 25.38 14.04 0.59
CA GLU A 117 25.67 13.94 2.03
C GLU A 117 24.56 14.50 2.95
N THR A 118 23.43 14.90 2.41
CA THR A 118 22.26 15.40 3.16
C THR A 118 21.19 14.33 3.31
N VAL A 119 20.72 14.12 4.54
CA VAL A 119 19.59 13.22 4.81
C VAL A 119 18.29 13.97 4.47
N LEU A 120 17.50 13.41 3.55
CA LEU A 120 16.24 13.95 3.11
C LEU A 120 15.09 13.03 3.48
N LEU A 121 13.92 13.62 3.71
CA LEU A 121 12.66 12.96 4.02
C LEU A 121 11.66 13.27 2.91
N ASP A 122 10.92 12.24 2.48
CA ASP A 122 9.88 12.35 1.45
C ASP A 122 10.46 12.80 0.09
N LEU A 123 11.38 11.97 -0.41
CA LEU A 123 12.11 12.24 -1.65
C LEU A 123 11.16 12.40 -2.84
N ASP A 124 11.38 13.44 -3.64
CA ASP A 124 10.82 13.53 -4.98
C ASP A 124 11.53 12.60 -5.97
N TYR A 125 11.11 12.57 -7.23
CA TYR A 125 11.68 11.65 -8.22
C TYR A 125 13.17 11.95 -8.52
N GLU A 126 13.55 13.23 -8.57
CA GLU A 126 14.93 13.63 -8.88
C GLU A 126 15.87 13.31 -7.72
N GLU A 127 15.41 13.53 -6.49
CA GLU A 127 16.12 13.18 -5.27
C GLU A 127 16.25 11.66 -5.09
N ASP A 128 15.17 10.89 -5.29
CA ASP A 128 15.18 9.42 -5.24
C ASP A 128 16.15 8.82 -6.28
N PHE A 129 16.17 9.39 -7.49
CA PHE A 129 17.07 8.96 -8.55
C PHE A 129 18.54 9.30 -8.29
N ALA A 130 18.82 10.45 -7.64
CA ALA A 130 20.17 10.91 -7.32
C ALA A 130 20.70 10.35 -5.99
N ALA A 131 19.86 9.74 -5.17
CA ALA A 131 20.22 9.28 -3.83
C ALA A 131 21.33 8.22 -3.86
N GLN A 132 22.38 8.41 -3.03
CA GLN A 132 23.39 7.40 -2.76
C GLN A 132 22.84 6.23 -1.95
N VAL A 133 21.84 6.51 -1.11
CA VAL A 133 21.07 5.53 -0.34
C VAL A 133 19.62 5.96 -0.34
N ASP A 134 18.72 5.05 -0.66
CA ASP A 134 17.27 5.24 -0.52
C ASP A 134 16.67 4.15 0.37
N MET A 135 15.62 4.50 1.11
CA MET A 135 14.97 3.60 2.04
C MET A 135 13.48 3.97 2.17
N ASN A 136 12.62 2.95 2.31
CA ASN A 136 11.21 3.16 2.65
C ASN A 136 11.00 2.73 4.09
N ILE A 137 10.55 3.65 4.93
CA ILE A 137 10.23 3.43 6.35
C ILE A 137 8.72 3.25 6.47
N VAL A 138 8.32 2.19 7.17
CA VAL A 138 6.91 1.87 7.44
C VAL A 138 6.70 1.77 8.93
#